data_32631c7d4a13d936e579d0176922407c
#
_entry.id   32631c7d4a13d936e579d0176922407c
#
_cell.length_a   1.000
_cell.length_b   1.000
_cell.length_c   1.000
_cell.angle_alpha   90.00
_cell.angle_beta   90.00
_cell.angle_gamma   90.00
#
_symmetry.space_group_name_H-M   'P 1'
#
loop_
_entity.id
_entity.type
_entity.pdbx_description
1 polymer ?
#
loop_
_entity_poly.entity_id
_entity_poly.type
_entity_poly.pdbx_seq_one_letter_code
_entity_poly.pdbx_strand_id
1 'polypeptide(L)'
;MRVTEIISLNIENVNLEQGFVICNTVGKKRNIPLGSISLKALKEYVEKARPILIKDESVKALFVNVNGKRLTRQGFWKIVKYYKEQAHISKDITPHVLRHSFATHLLQNGADLKAIQTMLGHSDISSTQVYMQFQDPALRNVYKKAHPRA
;
A
#
# COMPACT_ATOMS: atom_id res chain seq x y z
N MET A 1 0.12 -3.16 -2.70
CA MET A 1 1.04 -4.23 -2.25
C MET A 1 0.34 -5.13 -1.25
N ARG A 2 0.80 -6.39 -1.10
CA ARG A 2 0.39 -7.28 0.02
C ARG A 2 1.26 -7.01 1.25
N VAL A 3 0.76 -7.33 2.46
CA VAL A 3 1.55 -7.12 3.71
C VAL A 3 2.90 -7.84 3.65
N THR A 4 2.90 -9.08 3.19
CA THR A 4 4.14 -9.86 3.02
C THR A 4 5.15 -9.17 2.10
N GLU A 5 4.68 -8.52 1.06
CA GLU A 5 5.53 -7.75 0.14
C GLU A 5 6.10 -6.50 0.84
N ILE A 6 5.28 -5.78 1.61
CA ILE A 6 5.71 -4.56 2.33
C ILE A 6 6.79 -4.91 3.35
N ILE A 7 6.56 -5.91 4.19
CA ILE A 7 7.52 -6.28 5.25
C ILE A 7 8.80 -6.93 4.70
N SER A 8 8.77 -7.49 3.49
CA SER A 8 9.96 -8.09 2.86
C SER A 8 10.81 -7.08 2.10
N LEU A 9 10.35 -5.84 1.90
CA LEU A 9 11.14 -4.82 1.21
C LEU A 9 12.47 -4.55 1.92
N ASN A 10 13.50 -4.38 1.13
CA ASN A 10 14.78 -3.85 1.54
C ASN A 10 14.94 -2.40 1.07
N ILE A 11 15.92 -1.70 1.62
CA ILE A 11 16.23 -0.32 1.23
C ILE A 11 16.56 -0.21 -0.27
N GLU A 12 17.26 -1.20 -0.82
CA GLU A 12 17.60 -1.31 -2.24
C GLU A 12 16.41 -1.46 -3.18
N ASN A 13 15.22 -1.82 -2.65
CA ASN A 13 14.01 -1.94 -3.43
C ASN A 13 13.28 -0.61 -3.63
N VAL A 14 13.82 0.48 -3.11
CA VAL A 14 13.20 1.80 -3.19
C VAL A 14 14.02 2.72 -4.08
N ASN A 15 13.35 3.34 -5.03
CA ASN A 15 13.91 4.46 -5.79
C ASN A 15 13.16 5.74 -5.38
N LEU A 16 13.79 6.52 -4.49
CA LEU A 16 13.20 7.76 -3.96
C LEU A 16 13.24 8.91 -4.98
N GLU A 17 14.17 8.88 -5.93
CA GLU A 17 14.27 9.91 -6.98
C GLU A 17 13.17 9.75 -8.03
N GLN A 18 12.97 8.52 -8.49
CA GLN A 18 11.96 8.20 -9.49
C GLN A 18 10.58 7.88 -8.89
N GLY A 19 10.48 7.79 -7.55
CA GLY A 19 9.21 7.65 -6.85
C GLY A 19 8.54 6.29 -7.03
N PHE A 20 9.28 5.18 -6.98
CA PHE A 20 8.69 3.85 -7.03
C PHE A 20 9.37 2.85 -6.09
N VAL A 21 8.69 1.75 -5.82
CA VAL A 21 9.26 0.57 -5.15
C VAL A 21 9.22 -0.64 -6.07
N ILE A 22 10.28 -1.44 -6.00
CA ILE A 22 10.39 -2.71 -6.73
C ILE A 22 9.85 -3.82 -5.84
N CYS A 23 8.75 -4.40 -6.25
CA CYS A 23 8.12 -5.51 -5.55
C CYS A 23 8.46 -6.82 -6.24
N ASN A 24 9.09 -7.73 -5.48
CA ASN A 24 9.44 -9.08 -5.95
C ASN A 24 8.38 -10.05 -5.44
N THR A 25 7.61 -10.65 -6.34
CA THR A 25 6.68 -11.73 -6.01
C THR A 25 7.01 -12.92 -6.88
N VAL A 26 7.24 -14.08 -6.26
CA VAL A 26 7.57 -15.37 -6.88
C VAL A 26 7.81 -15.29 -8.40
N GLY A 27 9.08 -15.00 -8.78
CA GLY A 27 9.53 -14.96 -10.18
C GLY A 27 9.11 -13.73 -11.01
N LYS A 28 8.37 -12.78 -10.45
CA LYS A 28 7.96 -11.55 -11.17
C LYS A 28 8.35 -10.29 -10.38
N LYS A 29 9.14 -9.43 -11.01
CA LYS A 29 9.42 -8.08 -10.51
C LYS A 29 8.37 -7.12 -11.07
N ARG A 30 7.87 -6.20 -10.25
CA ARG A 30 7.03 -5.10 -10.71
C ARG A 30 7.36 -3.81 -9.99
N ASN A 31 7.33 -2.72 -10.72
CA ASN A 31 7.49 -1.38 -10.16
C ASN A 31 6.12 -0.86 -9.73
N ILE A 32 6.05 -0.38 -8.51
CA ILE A 32 4.84 0.22 -7.94
C ILE A 32 5.11 1.69 -7.70
N PRO A 33 4.42 2.59 -8.41
CA PRO A 33 4.60 4.03 -8.22
C PRO A 33 4.11 4.45 -6.85
N LEU A 34 4.80 5.42 -6.26
CA LEU A 34 4.45 6.07 -5.02
C LEU A 34 3.77 7.40 -5.30
N GLY A 35 2.62 7.64 -4.69
CA GLY A 35 2.01 8.97 -4.70
C GLY A 35 2.89 9.98 -3.95
N SER A 36 2.77 11.27 -4.27
CA SER A 36 3.61 12.35 -3.72
C SER A 36 3.66 12.36 -2.18
N ILE A 37 2.52 12.17 -1.53
CA ILE A 37 2.42 12.12 -0.06
C ILE A 37 3.17 10.91 0.50
N SER A 38 2.98 9.74 -0.11
CA SER A 38 3.66 8.51 0.32
C SER A 38 5.16 8.59 0.09
N LEU A 39 5.59 9.18 -1.02
CA LEU A 39 7.00 9.38 -1.34
C LEU A 39 7.66 10.31 -0.32
N LYS A 40 7.01 11.44 -0.01
CA LYS A 40 7.50 12.39 1.01
C LYS A 40 7.66 11.71 2.37
N ALA A 41 6.64 10.98 2.81
CA ALA A 41 6.68 10.28 4.10
C ALA A 41 7.76 9.18 4.12
N LEU A 42 7.92 8.44 3.01
CA LEU A 42 8.94 7.41 2.90
C LEU A 42 10.35 8.00 2.91
N LYS A 43 10.56 9.11 2.20
CA LYS A 43 11.84 9.83 2.19
C LYS A 43 12.21 10.29 3.60
N GLU A 44 11.29 10.94 4.28
CA GLU A 44 11.49 11.39 5.66
C GLU A 44 11.78 10.22 6.62
N TYR A 45 11.08 9.11 6.47
CA TYR A 45 11.34 7.91 7.24
C TYR A 45 12.75 7.36 6.99
N VAL A 46 13.14 7.21 5.72
CA VAL A 46 14.44 6.64 5.34
C VAL A 46 15.59 7.52 5.78
N GLU A 47 15.45 8.84 5.64
CA GLU A 47 16.53 9.80 5.93
C GLU A 47 16.65 10.14 7.43
N LYS A 48 15.52 10.19 8.16
CA LYS A 48 15.51 10.67 9.54
C LYS A 48 15.21 9.58 10.58
N ALA A 49 14.12 8.84 10.40
CA ALA A 49 13.65 7.92 11.43
C ALA A 49 14.38 6.57 11.40
N ARG A 50 14.55 5.99 10.22
CA ARG A 50 15.18 4.68 10.07
C ARG A 50 16.62 4.64 10.62
N PRO A 51 17.52 5.63 10.36
CA PRO A 51 18.87 5.62 10.92
C PRO A 51 18.91 5.60 12.45
N ILE A 52 17.93 6.25 13.10
CA ILE A 52 17.82 6.26 14.56
C ILE A 52 17.36 4.89 15.10
N LEU A 53 16.52 4.19 14.33
CA LEU A 53 15.95 2.90 14.75
C LEU A 53 16.92 1.73 14.55
N ILE A 54 17.74 1.75 13.49
CA ILE A 54 18.68 0.66 13.22
C ILE A 54 19.88 0.80 14.15
N LYS A 55 20.26 -0.32 14.77
CA LYS A 55 21.46 -0.41 15.61
C LYS A 55 22.66 -0.97 14.85
N ASP A 56 22.44 -1.50 13.67
CA ASP A 56 23.41 -2.20 12.83
C ASP A 56 23.14 -1.82 11.36
N GLU A 57 24.13 -1.25 10.72
CA GLU A 57 24.06 -0.84 9.31
C GLU A 57 23.86 -2.00 8.34
N SER A 58 24.17 -3.24 8.76
CA SER A 58 23.92 -4.45 7.97
C SER A 58 22.43 -4.76 7.77
N VAL A 59 21.54 -4.09 8.52
CA VAL A 59 20.10 -4.27 8.41
C VAL A 59 19.57 -3.73 7.07
N LYS A 60 19.34 -4.63 6.13
CA LYS A 60 18.82 -4.28 4.79
C LYS A 60 17.32 -3.97 4.77
N ALA A 61 16.58 -4.37 5.80
CA ALA A 61 15.13 -4.16 5.85
C ALA A 61 14.74 -2.68 5.67
N LEU A 62 13.77 -2.41 4.77
CA LEU A 62 13.23 -1.06 4.62
C LEU A 62 12.49 -0.65 5.89
N PHE A 63 11.48 -1.41 6.28
CA PHE A 63 10.70 -1.12 7.48
C PHE A 63 11.19 -1.93 8.67
N VAL A 64 11.52 -1.23 9.74
CA VAL A 64 12.03 -1.80 10.98
C VAL A 64 11.09 -1.48 12.15
N ASN A 65 11.16 -2.30 13.18
CA ASN A 65 10.48 -2.05 14.45
C ASN A 65 11.36 -1.21 15.38
N VAL A 66 10.86 -0.88 16.56
CA VAL A 66 11.58 -0.08 17.58
C VAL A 66 12.89 -0.70 18.07
N ASN A 67 13.10 -1.99 17.82
CA ASN A 67 14.34 -2.70 18.14
C ASN A 67 15.33 -2.73 16.97
N GLY A 68 15.06 -2.02 15.87
CA GLY A 68 15.88 -2.00 14.67
C GLY A 68 15.79 -3.27 13.80
N LYS A 69 14.92 -4.22 14.12
CA LYS A 69 14.73 -5.46 13.37
C LYS A 69 13.60 -5.29 12.34
N ARG A 70 13.68 -6.09 11.25
CA ARG A 70 12.64 -6.12 10.21
C ARG A 70 11.23 -6.15 10.83
N LEU A 71 10.34 -5.30 10.31
CA LEU A 71 8.95 -5.27 10.72
C LEU A 71 8.28 -6.63 10.44
N THR A 72 7.57 -7.15 11.43
CA THR A 72 6.81 -8.40 11.31
C THR A 72 5.39 -8.15 10.85
N ARG A 73 4.69 -9.20 10.39
CA ARG A 73 3.26 -9.12 10.07
C ARG A 73 2.43 -8.67 11.28
N GLN A 74 2.75 -9.17 12.46
CA GLN A 74 2.08 -8.75 13.70
C GLN A 74 2.35 -7.28 14.03
N GLY A 75 3.61 -6.82 13.86
CA GLY A 75 3.97 -5.42 14.04
C GLY A 75 3.21 -4.51 13.09
N PHE A 76 3.10 -4.88 11.82
CA PHE A 76 2.30 -4.15 10.83
C PHE A 76 0.83 -4.05 11.26
N TRP A 77 0.23 -5.15 11.74
CA TRP A 77 -1.13 -5.17 12.26
C TRP A 77 -1.34 -4.24 13.44
N LYS A 78 -0.41 -4.21 14.40
CA LYS A 78 -0.47 -3.29 15.53
C LYS A 78 -0.48 -1.82 15.08
N ILE A 79 0.33 -1.48 14.08
CA ILE A 79 0.38 -0.12 13.50
C ILE A 79 -0.97 0.23 12.86
N VAL A 80 -1.54 -0.67 12.04
CA VAL A 80 -2.83 -0.43 11.39
C VAL A 80 -3.94 -0.26 12.43
N LYS A 81 -3.95 -1.10 13.47
CA LYS A 81 -4.93 -0.99 14.56
C LYS A 81 -4.80 0.32 15.32
N TYR A 82 -3.58 0.72 15.66
CA TYR A 82 -3.32 2.00 16.31
C TYR A 82 -3.89 3.19 15.52
N TYR A 83 -3.58 3.28 14.22
CA TYR A 83 -4.09 4.36 13.39
C TYR A 83 -5.61 4.28 13.14
N LYS A 84 -6.20 3.09 13.09
CA LYS A 84 -7.64 2.89 13.07
C LYS A 84 -8.29 3.54 14.29
N GLU A 85 -7.75 3.28 15.48
CA GLU A 85 -8.24 3.81 16.75
C GLU A 85 -8.08 5.35 16.79
N GLN A 86 -6.91 5.87 16.40
CA GLN A 86 -6.68 7.33 16.33
C GLN A 86 -7.63 8.04 15.35
N ALA A 87 -8.00 7.39 14.26
CA ALA A 87 -8.93 7.92 13.27
C ALA A 87 -10.41 7.70 13.64
N HIS A 88 -10.70 7.12 14.82
CA HIS A 88 -12.06 6.79 15.27
C HIS A 88 -12.88 5.98 14.27
N ILE A 89 -12.21 5.07 13.53
CA ILE A 89 -12.88 4.22 12.54
C ILE A 89 -13.47 3.00 13.25
N SER A 90 -14.80 2.88 13.27
CA SER A 90 -15.50 1.77 13.90
C SER A 90 -15.45 0.47 13.09
N LYS A 91 -15.38 0.56 11.75
CA LYS A 91 -15.34 -0.60 10.86
C LYS A 91 -14.05 -1.40 11.00
N ASP A 92 -14.13 -2.71 10.80
CA ASP A 92 -12.93 -3.53 10.76
C ASP A 92 -12.05 -3.21 9.55
N ILE A 93 -10.81 -2.81 9.83
CA ILE A 93 -9.82 -2.53 8.80
C ILE A 93 -8.83 -3.68 8.75
N THR A 94 -8.78 -4.35 7.60
CA THR A 94 -7.78 -5.35 7.29
C THR A 94 -6.87 -4.85 6.16
N PRO A 95 -5.65 -5.39 5.99
CA PRO A 95 -4.82 -5.07 4.84
C PRO A 95 -5.51 -5.35 3.50
N HIS A 96 -6.39 -6.33 3.45
CA HIS A 96 -7.22 -6.61 2.27
C HIS A 96 -8.21 -5.48 2.02
N VAL A 97 -8.86 -4.96 3.06
CA VAL A 97 -9.78 -3.82 2.96
C VAL A 97 -9.04 -2.58 2.47
N LEU A 98 -7.86 -2.27 3.03
CA LEU A 98 -7.05 -1.13 2.58
C LEU A 98 -6.63 -1.26 1.12
N ARG A 99 -6.20 -2.45 0.70
CA ARG A 99 -5.83 -2.74 -0.68
C ARG A 99 -7.03 -2.66 -1.62
N HIS A 100 -8.19 -3.15 -1.18
CA HIS A 100 -9.44 -3.06 -1.93
C HIS A 100 -9.88 -1.61 -2.10
N SER A 101 -9.89 -0.82 -1.03
CA SER A 101 -10.21 0.61 -1.08
C SER A 101 -9.28 1.37 -2.05
N PHE A 102 -7.97 1.07 -2.02
CA PHE A 102 -7.03 1.66 -2.96
C PHE A 102 -7.39 1.36 -4.42
N ALA A 103 -7.69 0.08 -4.74
CA ALA A 103 -8.07 -0.31 -6.09
C ALA A 103 -9.38 0.36 -6.53
N THR A 104 -10.37 0.41 -5.64
CA THR A 104 -11.66 1.05 -5.90
C THR A 104 -11.50 2.54 -6.16
N HIS A 105 -10.70 3.25 -5.36
CA HIS A 105 -10.43 4.67 -5.58
C HIS A 105 -9.74 4.94 -6.91
N LEU A 106 -8.77 4.12 -7.32
CA LEU A 106 -8.12 4.25 -8.62
C LEU A 106 -9.12 4.09 -9.77
N LEU A 107 -9.98 3.06 -9.70
CA LEU A 107 -11.01 2.85 -10.72
C LEU A 107 -12.02 3.99 -10.79
N GLN A 108 -12.48 4.48 -9.66
CA GLN A 108 -13.42 5.61 -9.58
C GLN A 108 -12.83 6.90 -10.17
N ASN A 109 -11.51 7.04 -10.11
CA ASN A 109 -10.79 8.14 -10.72
C ASN A 109 -10.32 7.87 -12.17
N GLY A 110 -10.86 6.82 -12.80
CA GLY A 110 -10.66 6.55 -14.22
C GLY A 110 -9.38 5.80 -14.57
N ALA A 111 -8.70 5.20 -13.58
CA ALA A 111 -7.53 4.36 -13.89
C ALA A 111 -7.94 3.10 -14.66
N ASP A 112 -7.11 2.72 -15.63
CA ASP A 112 -7.33 1.50 -16.40
C ASP A 112 -7.21 0.25 -15.53
N LEU A 113 -8.14 -0.69 -15.70
CA LEU A 113 -8.21 -1.95 -14.94
C LEU A 113 -6.93 -2.77 -15.09
N LYS A 114 -6.34 -2.82 -16.29
CA LYS A 114 -5.12 -3.57 -16.56
C LYS A 114 -3.91 -2.96 -15.83
N ALA A 115 -3.86 -1.64 -15.73
CA ALA A 115 -2.85 -0.94 -14.94
C ALA A 115 -2.96 -1.28 -13.45
N ILE A 116 -4.19 -1.31 -12.91
CA ILE A 116 -4.45 -1.69 -11.51
C ILE A 116 -4.08 -3.15 -11.27
N GLN A 117 -4.42 -4.07 -12.17
CA GLN A 117 -4.02 -5.48 -12.10
C GLN A 117 -2.51 -5.62 -12.01
N THR A 118 -1.78 -4.92 -12.88
CA THR A 118 -0.32 -4.93 -12.91
C THR A 118 0.27 -4.43 -11.59
N MET A 119 -0.21 -3.29 -11.08
CA MET A 119 0.24 -2.72 -9.81
C MET A 119 -0.05 -3.63 -8.61
N LEU A 120 -1.22 -4.26 -8.60
CA LEU A 120 -1.61 -5.17 -7.53
C LEU A 120 -0.93 -6.55 -7.64
N GLY A 121 -0.43 -6.93 -8.80
CA GLY A 121 0.17 -8.25 -9.04
C GLY A 121 -0.88 -9.36 -8.91
N HIS A 122 -2.05 -9.16 -9.51
CA HIS A 122 -3.05 -10.20 -9.64
C HIS A 122 -2.69 -11.10 -10.81
N SER A 123 -2.53 -12.39 -10.55
CA SER A 123 -2.34 -13.42 -11.57
C SER A 123 -3.67 -13.85 -12.21
N ASP A 124 -4.79 -13.53 -11.56
CA ASP A 124 -6.12 -13.95 -11.98
C ASP A 124 -7.04 -12.75 -12.19
N ILE A 125 -7.71 -12.72 -13.33
CA ILE A 125 -8.68 -11.69 -13.73
C ILE A 125 -9.89 -11.68 -12.78
N SER A 126 -10.29 -12.85 -12.27
CA SER A 126 -11.48 -12.98 -11.41
C SER A 126 -11.42 -12.12 -10.15
N SER A 127 -10.25 -12.00 -9.52
CA SER A 127 -10.08 -11.15 -8.33
C SER A 127 -10.17 -9.65 -8.62
N THR A 128 -10.06 -9.26 -9.90
CA THR A 128 -10.14 -7.86 -10.33
C THR A 128 -11.50 -7.55 -10.96
N GLN A 129 -12.23 -8.56 -11.43
CA GLN A 129 -13.60 -8.41 -11.96
C GLN A 129 -14.58 -7.86 -10.90
N VAL A 130 -14.33 -8.15 -9.63
CA VAL A 130 -15.11 -7.55 -8.52
C VAL A 130 -15.09 -6.01 -8.56
N TYR A 131 -14.02 -5.42 -9.10
CA TYR A 131 -13.92 -3.95 -9.24
C TYR A 131 -14.66 -3.41 -10.47
N MET A 132 -14.98 -4.26 -11.47
CA MET A 132 -15.71 -3.82 -12.67
C MET A 132 -17.16 -3.42 -12.36
N GLN A 133 -17.75 -3.99 -11.31
CA GLN A 133 -19.09 -3.61 -10.85
C GLN A 133 -19.18 -2.14 -10.43
N PHE A 134 -18.04 -1.49 -10.11
CA PHE A 134 -17.98 -0.07 -9.74
C PHE A 134 -17.76 0.88 -10.93
N GLN A 135 -17.63 0.35 -12.15
CA GLN A 135 -17.52 1.17 -13.36
C GLN A 135 -18.89 1.55 -13.96
N ASP A 136 -19.99 1.01 -13.42
CA ASP A 136 -21.32 1.38 -13.83
C ASP A 136 -21.57 2.89 -13.56
N PRO A 137 -21.82 3.71 -14.59
CA PRO A 137 -22.07 5.14 -14.44
C PRO A 137 -23.24 5.45 -13.52
N ALA A 138 -24.25 4.57 -13.45
CA ALA A 138 -25.38 4.70 -12.55
C ALA A 138 -24.97 4.54 -11.09
N LEU A 139 -24.16 3.51 -10.78
CA LEU A 139 -23.58 3.29 -9.45
C LEU A 139 -22.62 4.41 -9.04
N ARG A 140 -21.83 4.93 -9.98
CA ARG A 140 -20.94 6.06 -9.75
C ARG A 140 -21.70 7.34 -9.40
N ASN A 141 -22.83 7.60 -10.04
CA ASN A 141 -23.69 8.75 -9.73
C ASN A 141 -24.39 8.60 -8.37
N VAL A 142 -24.85 7.40 -8.03
CA VAL A 142 -25.42 7.11 -6.70
C VAL A 142 -24.34 7.27 -5.62
N TYR A 143 -23.13 6.79 -5.86
CA TYR A 143 -22.00 6.93 -4.92
C TYR A 143 -21.63 8.40 -4.71
N LYS A 144 -21.50 9.18 -5.79
CA LYS A 144 -21.22 10.63 -5.70
C LYS A 144 -22.28 11.41 -4.92
N LYS A 145 -23.55 10.98 -5.00
CA LYS A 145 -24.66 11.61 -4.25
C LYS A 145 -24.73 11.16 -2.79
N ALA A 146 -24.26 9.96 -2.48
CA ALA A 146 -24.43 9.33 -1.17
C ALA A 146 -23.17 9.37 -0.29
N HIS A 147 -21.99 9.58 -0.86
CA HIS A 147 -20.74 9.52 -0.10
C HIS A 147 -20.21 10.91 0.25
N PRO A 148 -19.99 11.23 1.55
CA PRO A 148 -19.61 12.58 2.02
C PRO A 148 -18.23 13.06 1.58
N ARG A 149 -17.45 12.24 0.86
CA ARG A 149 -16.12 12.54 0.29
C ARG A 149 -16.02 12.09 -1.17
N ALA A 150 -17.11 12.07 -1.92
CA ALA A 150 -17.09 11.78 -3.34
C ALA A 150 -16.67 13.00 -4.16
#